data_fcbaa9136433a4c8a6f955ea0f610e9f
#
_entry.id   fcbaa9136433a4c8a6f955ea0f610e9f
#
_cell.length_a   1.000
_cell.length_b   1.000
_cell.length_c   1.000
_cell.angle_alpha   90.00
_cell.angle_beta   90.00
_cell.angle_gamma   90.00
#
_symmetry.space_group_name_H-M   'P 1'
#
loop_
_entity.id
_entity.type
_entity.pdbx_description
1 polymer ?
#
loop_
_entity_poly.entity_id
_entity_poly.type
_entity_poly.pdbx_seq_one_letter_code
_entity_poly.pdbx_strand_id
1 'polypeptide(L)'
;MWHNPTAITSTLPADYRQTYHEDFRHHQHLWLEYQWRFKYWFSMGLMTDLSEVDWNDVTRDGTGAEVSRDKGHYFYNVVIMPTVRFTYFHHPNVNLYSGIGIGMDINGGTELNQKDKSTDFGAAVNLTVFGVSANYKQWFMSVDFGGMYALKDANTIFMASSRIINVGIGARF
;
A
#
# COMPACT_ATOMS: atom_id res chain seq x y z
N MET A 1 -12.73 -8.09 -0.48
CA MET A 1 -13.28 -9.20 0.33
C MET A 1 -12.47 -10.44 -0.04
N TRP A 2 -11.47 -10.81 0.76
CA TRP A 2 -10.65 -11.98 0.52
C TRP A 2 -11.34 -13.15 1.18
N HIS A 3 -11.76 -14.14 0.40
CA HIS A 3 -12.27 -15.38 0.95
C HIS A 3 -11.11 -16.19 1.52
N ASN A 4 -11.11 -16.38 2.84
CA ASN A 4 -10.32 -17.45 3.45
C ASN A 4 -10.70 -18.79 2.82
N PRO A 5 -9.74 -19.61 2.42
CA PRO A 5 -10.06 -20.98 2.00
C PRO A 5 -10.49 -21.79 3.24
N THR A 6 -11.78 -21.87 3.48
CA THR A 6 -12.41 -22.63 4.57
C THR A 6 -12.44 -24.14 4.30
N ALA A 7 -11.53 -24.67 3.51
CA ALA A 7 -11.75 -26.02 2.96
C ALA A 7 -10.82 -27.14 3.46
N ILE A 8 -10.08 -26.99 4.58
CA ILE A 8 -9.22 -28.09 5.06
C ILE A 8 -9.27 -28.29 6.59
N THR A 9 -10.27 -27.84 7.29
CA THR A 9 -10.31 -27.95 8.76
C THR A 9 -10.86 -29.27 9.29
N SER A 10 -11.37 -30.17 8.46
CA SER A 10 -12.06 -31.39 8.94
C SER A 10 -11.13 -32.56 9.25
N THR A 11 -9.81 -32.43 9.09
CA THR A 11 -8.88 -33.55 9.32
C THR A 11 -7.75 -33.26 10.29
N LEU A 12 -7.71 -32.06 10.89
CA LEU A 12 -6.66 -31.68 11.84
C LEU A 12 -7.00 -32.15 13.26
N PRO A 13 -6.02 -32.65 14.04
CA PRO A 13 -6.22 -32.98 15.44
C PRO A 13 -6.77 -31.79 16.24
N ALA A 14 -7.57 -32.05 17.28
CA ALA A 14 -8.18 -31.01 18.13
C ALA A 14 -7.14 -30.15 18.89
N ASP A 15 -5.95 -30.70 19.11
CA ASP A 15 -4.81 -30.01 19.72
C ASP A 15 -3.98 -29.17 18.72
N TYR A 16 -4.28 -29.27 17.42
CA TYR A 16 -3.65 -28.44 16.40
C TYR A 16 -4.09 -26.99 16.57
N ARG A 17 -3.13 -26.08 16.63
CA ARG A 17 -3.37 -24.66 16.77
C ARG A 17 -2.72 -23.91 15.61
N GLN A 18 -3.47 -23.01 15.02
CA GLN A 18 -2.98 -22.14 13.96
C GLN A 18 -3.37 -20.69 14.24
N THR A 19 -2.42 -19.79 14.09
CA THR A 19 -2.64 -18.34 14.24
C THR A 19 -2.95 -17.72 12.88
N TYR A 20 -4.01 -16.94 12.84
CA TYR A 20 -4.45 -16.18 11.67
C TYR A 20 -4.39 -14.69 12.01
N HIS A 21 -4.04 -13.90 11.00
CA HIS A 21 -4.11 -12.45 11.10
C HIS A 21 -5.47 -12.00 10.61
N GLU A 22 -6.27 -11.46 11.50
CA GLU A 22 -7.65 -11.06 11.24
C GLU A 22 -7.84 -9.57 11.56
N ASP A 23 -8.99 -9.02 11.17
CA ASP A 23 -9.43 -7.66 11.48
C ASP A 23 -8.45 -6.56 11.01
N PHE A 24 -7.87 -6.70 9.83
CA PHE A 24 -7.03 -5.66 9.26
C PHE A 24 -7.78 -4.34 9.13
N ARG A 25 -7.24 -3.29 9.74
CA ARG A 25 -7.77 -1.92 9.67
C ARG A 25 -6.70 -0.99 9.13
N HIS A 26 -7.01 -0.33 8.04
CA HIS A 26 -6.18 0.76 7.54
C HIS A 26 -6.60 2.05 8.25
N HIS A 27 -5.70 2.66 9.04
CA HIS A 27 -6.01 3.85 9.79
C HIS A 27 -5.71 5.12 9.02
N GLN A 28 -4.46 5.37 8.76
CA GLN A 28 -4.03 6.60 8.13
C GLN A 28 -3.27 6.30 6.86
N HIS A 29 -3.55 7.13 5.88
CA HIS A 29 -2.86 7.10 4.64
C HIS A 29 -2.68 8.53 4.14
N LEU A 30 -1.43 8.94 4.04
CA LEU A 30 -1.04 10.22 3.48
C LEU A 30 -0.06 10.01 2.34
N TRP A 31 -0.43 10.50 1.20
CA TRP A 31 0.40 10.49 0.02
C TRP A 31 0.73 11.93 -0.38
N LEU A 32 2.01 12.21 -0.55
CA LEU A 32 2.54 13.49 -1.02
C LEU A 32 3.41 13.26 -2.23
N GLU A 33 3.23 14.03 -3.28
CA GLU A 33 4.03 13.95 -4.48
C GLU A 33 4.37 15.35 -5.00
N TYR A 34 5.63 15.55 -5.35
CA TYR A 34 6.10 16.74 -6.04
C TYR A 34 6.58 16.34 -7.43
N GLN A 35 6.10 17.05 -8.47
CA GLN A 35 6.38 16.74 -9.87
C GLN A 35 7.06 17.92 -10.55
N TRP A 36 8.22 17.67 -11.18
CA TRP A 36 8.88 18.59 -12.11
C TRP A 36 8.48 18.25 -13.53
N ARG A 37 7.85 19.16 -14.24
CA ARG A 37 7.48 18.97 -15.63
C ARG A 37 8.60 19.46 -16.54
N PHE A 38 9.26 18.54 -17.25
CA PHE A 38 10.31 18.86 -18.23
C PHE A 38 9.73 19.12 -19.62
N LYS A 39 8.69 18.37 -19.99
CA LYS A 39 7.96 18.52 -21.23
C LYS A 39 6.46 18.29 -20.97
N TYR A 40 5.61 18.69 -21.92
CA TYR A 40 4.15 18.47 -21.77
C TYR A 40 3.77 17.00 -21.60
N TRP A 41 4.57 16.08 -22.13
CA TRP A 41 4.36 14.65 -22.07
C TRP A 41 5.20 13.91 -21.00
N PHE A 42 6.16 14.59 -20.37
CA PHE A 42 7.11 13.96 -19.45
C PHE A 42 7.36 14.79 -18.20
N SER A 43 7.20 14.16 -17.05
CA SER A 43 7.58 14.72 -15.75
C SER A 43 8.28 13.67 -14.88
N MET A 44 9.11 14.16 -13.97
CA MET A 44 9.74 13.38 -12.91
C MET A 44 9.33 13.97 -11.59
N GLY A 45 9.27 13.16 -10.55
CA GLY A 45 8.86 13.61 -9.24
C GLY A 45 9.52 12.86 -8.11
N LEU A 46 9.20 13.28 -6.91
CA LEU A 46 9.48 12.58 -5.67
C LEU A 46 8.16 12.36 -4.95
N MET A 47 7.91 11.12 -4.59
CA MET A 47 6.73 10.70 -3.86
C MET A 47 7.12 10.22 -2.46
N THR A 48 6.32 10.58 -1.47
CA THR A 48 6.36 10.00 -0.12
C THR A 48 4.98 9.49 0.22
N ASP A 49 4.94 8.30 0.77
CA ASP A 49 3.73 7.62 1.21
C ASP A 49 3.87 7.21 2.67
N LEU A 50 2.87 7.51 3.46
CA LEU A 50 2.78 7.14 4.87
C LEU A 50 1.50 6.35 5.07
N SER A 51 1.63 5.12 5.54
CA SER A 51 0.47 4.27 5.81
C SER A 51 0.62 3.53 7.15
N GLU A 52 -0.50 3.28 7.78
CA GLU A 52 -0.60 2.54 9.04
C GLU A 52 -1.71 1.51 8.94
N VAL A 53 -1.41 0.30 9.39
CA VAL A 53 -2.33 -0.84 9.39
C VAL A 53 -2.28 -1.53 10.75
N ASP A 54 -3.45 -1.80 11.32
CA ASP A 54 -3.61 -2.65 12.51
C ASP A 54 -4.19 -4.00 12.13
N TRP A 55 -3.89 -5.00 12.95
CA TRP A 55 -4.53 -6.32 12.89
C TRP A 55 -4.60 -6.97 14.25
N ASN A 56 -5.35 -8.06 14.33
CA ASN A 56 -5.40 -8.94 15.49
C ASN A 56 -4.90 -10.34 15.10
N ASP A 57 -4.17 -10.97 16.01
CA ASP A 57 -3.76 -12.35 15.87
C ASP A 57 -4.78 -13.26 16.56
N VAL A 58 -5.43 -14.12 15.79
CA VAL A 58 -6.44 -15.04 16.27
C VAL A 58 -5.94 -16.47 16.15
N THR A 59 -5.79 -17.17 17.27
CA THR A 59 -5.41 -18.58 17.28
C THR A 59 -6.67 -19.42 17.32
N ARG A 60 -6.79 -20.34 16.37
CA ARG A 60 -7.90 -21.31 16.26
C ARG A 60 -7.39 -22.72 16.46
N ASP A 61 -8.22 -23.57 17.06
CA ASP A 61 -7.96 -25.00 17.19
C ASP A 61 -8.32 -25.79 15.91
N GLY A 62 -8.09 -27.11 15.93
CA GLY A 62 -8.38 -28.00 14.81
C GLY A 62 -9.87 -28.06 14.43
N THR A 63 -10.79 -27.61 15.27
CA THR A 63 -12.23 -27.50 15.02
C THR A 63 -12.61 -26.14 14.40
N GLY A 64 -11.67 -25.18 14.34
CA GLY A 64 -11.90 -23.81 13.89
C GLY A 64 -12.39 -22.87 14.99
N ALA A 65 -12.52 -23.34 16.24
CA ALA A 65 -12.91 -22.49 17.36
C ALA A 65 -11.77 -21.56 17.77
N GLU A 66 -12.11 -20.30 18.12
CA GLU A 66 -11.15 -19.32 18.61
C GLU A 66 -10.70 -19.70 20.02
N VAL A 67 -9.38 -19.90 20.19
CA VAL A 67 -8.74 -20.25 21.46
C VAL A 67 -8.17 -19.01 22.14
N SER A 68 -7.58 -18.11 21.36
CA SER A 68 -7.05 -16.84 21.88
C SER A 68 -7.07 -15.76 20.81
N ARG A 69 -7.17 -14.51 21.26
CA ARG A 69 -7.08 -13.31 20.42
C ARG A 69 -6.10 -12.34 21.05
N ASP A 70 -5.00 -12.07 20.36
CA ASP A 70 -4.05 -11.03 20.70
C ASP A 70 -4.35 -9.78 19.86
N LYS A 71 -4.52 -8.64 20.51
CA LYS A 71 -4.96 -7.39 19.91
C LYS A 71 -3.86 -6.35 19.92
N GLY A 72 -3.94 -5.43 18.96
CA GLY A 72 -3.10 -4.23 18.98
C GLY A 72 -1.76 -4.39 18.30
N HIS A 73 -1.65 -5.31 17.35
CA HIS A 73 -0.55 -5.32 16.40
C HIS A 73 -0.71 -4.18 15.42
N TYR A 74 0.35 -3.46 15.17
CA TYR A 74 0.35 -2.37 14.22
C TYR A 74 1.62 -2.41 13.35
N PHE A 75 1.46 -1.91 12.16
CA PHE A 75 2.52 -1.79 11.18
C PHE A 75 2.42 -0.41 10.53
N TYR A 76 3.53 0.31 10.49
CA TYR A 76 3.64 1.53 9.73
C TYR A 76 4.61 1.35 8.58
N ASN A 77 4.31 2.03 7.51
CA ASN A 77 5.11 2.00 6.30
C ASN A 77 5.36 3.44 5.84
N VAL A 78 6.63 3.73 5.56
CA VAL A 78 7.07 5.00 4.98
C VAL A 78 7.78 4.69 3.68
N VAL A 79 7.19 5.08 2.57
CA VAL A 79 7.81 4.91 1.25
C VAL A 79 8.31 6.24 0.74
N ILE A 80 9.53 6.25 0.21
CA ILE A 80 10.13 7.41 -0.47
C ILE A 80 10.63 6.92 -1.82
N MET A 81 10.13 7.51 -2.90
CA MET A 81 10.52 7.08 -4.24
C MET A 81 10.53 8.21 -5.27
N PRO A 82 11.54 8.27 -6.13
CA PRO A 82 11.45 8.97 -7.39
C PRO A 82 10.37 8.36 -8.27
N THR A 83 9.64 9.22 -8.98
CA THR A 83 8.56 8.85 -9.89
C THR A 83 8.80 9.43 -11.27
N VAL A 84 8.30 8.73 -12.28
CA VAL A 84 8.27 9.19 -13.66
C VAL A 84 6.85 9.11 -14.15
N ARG A 85 6.38 10.17 -14.81
CA ARG A 85 5.01 10.24 -15.36
C ARG A 85 5.06 10.60 -16.84
N PHE A 86 4.29 9.85 -17.63
CA PHE A 86 4.09 10.07 -19.06
C PHE A 86 2.65 10.51 -19.32
N THR A 87 2.49 11.73 -19.83
CA THR A 87 1.20 12.30 -20.19
C THR A 87 0.99 12.11 -21.69
N TYR A 88 0.08 11.24 -22.05
CA TYR A 88 -0.23 10.91 -23.44
C TYR A 88 -1.39 11.73 -24.03
N PHE A 89 -2.21 12.34 -23.16
CA PHE A 89 -3.20 13.32 -23.57
C PHE A 89 -3.03 14.56 -22.70
N HIS A 90 -2.84 15.69 -23.34
CA HIS A 90 -2.66 16.98 -22.67
C HIS A 90 -3.65 18.01 -23.21
N HIS A 91 -4.52 18.48 -22.34
CA HIS A 91 -5.44 19.60 -22.57
C HIS A 91 -5.32 20.55 -21.36
N PRO A 92 -5.55 21.87 -21.52
CA PRO A 92 -5.48 22.82 -20.42
C PRO A 92 -6.26 22.40 -19.16
N ASN A 93 -7.42 21.80 -19.35
CA ASN A 93 -8.30 21.41 -18.26
C ASN A 93 -8.19 19.94 -17.84
N VAL A 94 -7.65 19.05 -18.69
CA VAL A 94 -7.61 17.60 -18.42
C VAL A 94 -6.32 17.01 -18.97
N ASN A 95 -5.67 16.16 -18.17
CA ASN A 95 -4.55 15.34 -18.65
C ASN A 95 -4.84 13.87 -18.37
N LEU A 96 -4.39 13.01 -19.27
CA LEU A 96 -4.34 11.56 -19.07
C LEU A 96 -2.89 11.11 -19.05
N TYR A 97 -2.55 10.25 -18.10
CA TYR A 97 -1.15 9.86 -17.87
C TYR A 97 -1.04 8.44 -17.31
N SER A 98 0.16 7.92 -17.39
CA SER A 98 0.63 6.74 -16.66
C SER A 98 1.93 7.07 -15.95
N GLY A 99 2.29 6.31 -14.92
CA GLY A 99 3.49 6.57 -14.16
C GLY A 99 4.07 5.33 -13.49
N ILE A 100 5.34 5.43 -13.18
CA ILE A 100 6.06 4.41 -12.40
C ILE A 100 6.96 5.11 -11.39
N GLY A 101 7.07 4.51 -10.21
CA GLY A 101 8.03 4.90 -9.18
C GLY A 101 8.78 3.68 -8.66
N ILE A 102 10.03 3.86 -8.30
CA ILE A 102 10.85 2.83 -7.66
C ILE A 102 11.63 3.51 -6.54
N GLY A 103 11.59 2.95 -5.34
CA GLY A 103 12.21 3.59 -4.19
C GLY A 103 12.41 2.68 -3.01
N MET A 104 12.56 3.30 -1.86
CA MET A 104 12.79 2.65 -0.58
C MET A 104 11.50 2.62 0.24
N ASP A 105 11.35 1.52 0.95
CA ASP A 105 10.31 1.26 1.90
C ASP A 105 10.92 1.08 3.29
N ILE A 106 10.44 1.83 4.26
CA ILE A 106 10.83 1.75 5.66
C ILE A 106 9.62 1.25 6.44
N ASN A 107 9.74 0.04 6.91
CA ASN A 107 8.67 -0.65 7.64
C ASN A 107 9.00 -0.72 9.11
N GLY A 108 8.01 -0.57 9.96
CA GLY A 108 8.19 -0.78 11.38
C GLY A 108 6.88 -1.07 12.09
N GLY A 109 6.97 -1.67 13.26
CA GLY A 109 5.82 -2.05 14.05
C GLY A 109 6.07 -3.28 14.91
N THR A 110 4.99 -3.92 15.33
CA THR A 110 5.03 -5.24 15.95
C THR A 110 5.07 -6.29 14.84
N GLU A 111 6.18 -7.02 14.73
CA GLU A 111 6.25 -8.12 13.76
C GLU A 111 5.21 -9.20 14.06
N LEU A 112 4.73 -9.80 12.97
CA LEU A 112 4.00 -11.06 12.98
C LEU A 112 4.79 -12.12 13.75
N ASN A 113 4.37 -12.45 14.97
CA ASN A 113 5.00 -13.40 15.93
C ASN A 113 6.19 -12.89 16.76
N GLN A 114 6.56 -11.61 16.72
CA GLN A 114 7.56 -11.07 17.64
C GLN A 114 6.97 -9.93 18.47
N LYS A 115 7.25 -9.94 19.77
CA LYS A 115 6.86 -8.85 20.70
C LYS A 115 7.75 -7.62 20.56
N ASP A 116 8.84 -7.73 19.83
CA ASP A 116 9.83 -6.67 19.70
C ASP A 116 9.52 -5.81 18.48
N LYS A 117 9.60 -4.51 18.67
CA LYS A 117 9.48 -3.54 17.57
C LYS A 117 10.69 -3.65 16.68
N SER A 118 10.49 -4.02 15.43
CA SER A 118 11.54 -4.03 14.43
C SER A 118 11.33 -2.91 13.40
N THR A 119 12.41 -2.44 12.84
CA THR A 119 12.40 -1.53 11.68
C THR A 119 13.19 -2.20 10.57
N ASP A 120 12.52 -2.43 9.47
CA ASP A 120 13.09 -3.06 8.29
C ASP A 120 13.11 -2.10 7.10
N PHE A 121 14.04 -2.34 6.20
CA PHE A 121 14.16 -1.59 4.95
C PHE A 121 13.90 -2.53 3.78
N GLY A 122 13.13 -2.05 2.83
CA GLY A 122 12.78 -2.78 1.63
C GLY A 122 12.84 -1.90 0.38
N ALA A 123 12.52 -2.50 -0.75
CA ALA A 123 12.29 -1.80 -1.99
C ALA A 123 10.79 -1.65 -2.22
N ALA A 124 10.36 -0.54 -2.82
CA ALA A 124 8.98 -0.32 -3.21
C ALA A 124 8.88 0.07 -4.69
N VAL A 125 7.81 -0.39 -5.32
CA VAL A 125 7.46 -0.04 -6.69
C VAL A 125 6.03 0.48 -6.71
N ASN A 126 5.82 1.65 -7.30
CA ASN A 126 4.50 2.20 -7.59
C ASN A 126 4.22 2.16 -9.08
N LEU A 127 3.06 1.69 -9.46
CA LEU A 127 2.59 1.66 -10.84
C LEU A 127 1.24 2.38 -10.95
N THR A 128 1.22 3.51 -11.64
CA THR A 128 -0.01 4.16 -12.09
C THR A 128 -0.27 3.71 -13.53
N VAL A 129 -1.18 2.76 -13.71
CA VAL A 129 -1.54 2.24 -15.04
C VAL A 129 -2.26 3.32 -15.82
N PHE A 130 -3.19 4.02 -15.17
CA PHE A 130 -3.98 5.08 -15.75
C PHE A 130 -4.27 6.16 -14.72
N GLY A 131 -4.04 7.41 -15.06
CA GLY A 131 -4.37 8.57 -14.26
C GLY A 131 -5.08 9.65 -15.06
N VAL A 132 -6.00 10.33 -14.42
CA VAL A 132 -6.71 11.49 -14.94
C VAL A 132 -6.48 12.66 -14.01
N SER A 133 -6.11 13.83 -14.52
CA SER A 133 -6.12 15.05 -13.73
C SER A 133 -7.01 16.12 -14.39
N ALA A 134 -7.89 16.69 -13.60
CA ALA A 134 -8.68 17.87 -13.96
C ALA A 134 -7.98 19.12 -13.40
N ASN A 135 -7.81 20.15 -14.23
CA ASN A 135 -7.05 21.35 -13.90
C ASN A 135 -7.95 22.58 -13.91
N TYR A 136 -7.81 23.42 -12.89
CA TYR A 136 -8.47 24.71 -12.81
C TYR A 136 -7.53 25.76 -12.24
N LYS A 137 -7.10 26.71 -13.05
CA LYS A 137 -6.07 27.71 -12.68
C LYS A 137 -4.79 27.02 -12.16
N GLN A 138 -4.42 27.30 -10.91
CA GLN A 138 -3.27 26.69 -10.23
C GLN A 138 -3.58 25.36 -9.53
N TRP A 139 -4.85 24.98 -9.40
CA TRP A 139 -5.28 23.77 -8.71
C TRP A 139 -5.50 22.61 -9.67
N PHE A 140 -5.29 21.41 -9.19
CA PHE A 140 -5.69 20.21 -9.92
C PHE A 140 -6.25 19.17 -8.95
N MET A 141 -7.13 18.33 -9.47
CA MET A 141 -7.56 17.07 -8.86
C MET A 141 -7.09 15.94 -9.73
N SER A 142 -6.67 14.84 -9.14
CA SER A 142 -6.29 13.63 -9.87
C SER A 142 -6.99 12.41 -9.30
N VAL A 143 -7.23 11.44 -10.19
CA VAL A 143 -7.65 10.09 -9.87
C VAL A 143 -6.69 9.14 -10.58
N ASP A 144 -6.02 8.30 -9.81
CA ASP A 144 -5.03 7.33 -10.29
C ASP A 144 -5.53 5.92 -10.05
N PHE A 145 -5.38 5.07 -11.07
CA PHE A 145 -5.63 3.64 -11.00
C PHE A 145 -4.29 2.90 -11.09
N GLY A 146 -3.99 2.11 -10.08
CA GLY A 146 -2.71 1.42 -10.02
C GLY A 146 -2.49 0.72 -8.69
N GLY A 147 -1.24 0.53 -8.32
CA GLY A 147 -0.88 -0.10 -7.05
C GLY A 147 0.54 0.19 -6.63
N MET A 148 0.78 0.11 -5.34
CA MET A 148 2.10 0.16 -4.77
C MET A 148 2.43 -1.18 -4.12
N TYR A 149 3.61 -1.68 -4.41
CA TYR A 149 4.12 -2.96 -3.94
C TYR A 149 5.43 -2.71 -3.19
N ALA A 150 5.51 -3.19 -1.96
CA ALA A 150 6.75 -3.24 -1.20
C ALA A 150 7.30 -4.65 -1.19
N LEU A 151 8.61 -4.77 -1.34
CA LEU A 151 9.36 -6.02 -1.32
C LEU A 151 10.11 -6.05 0.00
N LYS A 152 9.71 -6.91 0.92
CA LYS A 152 10.39 -7.06 2.21
C LYS A 152 11.68 -7.87 2.06
N ASP A 153 11.64 -8.94 1.28
CA ASP A 153 12.80 -9.75 0.87
C ASP A 153 12.53 -10.40 -0.49
N ALA A 154 13.53 -11.11 -1.03
CA ALA A 154 13.47 -11.68 -2.39
C ALA A 154 12.30 -12.66 -2.62
N ASN A 155 11.67 -13.16 -1.55
CA ASN A 155 10.62 -14.18 -1.61
C ASN A 155 9.26 -13.67 -1.12
N THR A 156 9.18 -12.50 -0.54
CA THR A 156 7.96 -11.97 0.05
C THR A 156 7.59 -10.64 -0.57
N ILE A 157 6.56 -10.65 -1.42
CA ILE A 157 5.94 -9.41 -1.91
C ILE A 157 4.89 -9.02 -0.88
N PHE A 158 5.15 -7.95 -0.15
CA PHE A 158 4.15 -7.33 0.71
C PHE A 158 3.44 -6.23 -0.08
N MET A 159 2.12 -6.33 -0.21
CA MET A 159 1.33 -5.23 -0.73
C MET A 159 1.25 -4.14 0.34
N ALA A 160 2.15 -3.18 0.30
CA ALA A 160 2.16 -2.04 1.20
C ALA A 160 0.89 -1.19 1.09
N SER A 161 0.21 -1.28 -0.06
CA SER A 161 -1.07 -0.61 -0.26
C SER A 161 -1.84 -1.33 -1.36
N SER A 162 -2.97 -1.91 -1.01
CA SER A 162 -3.96 -2.44 -1.95
C SER A 162 -4.73 -1.32 -2.67
N ARG A 163 -4.10 -0.16 -2.88
CA ARG A 163 -4.74 0.98 -3.52
C ARG A 163 -4.91 0.71 -5.00
N ILE A 164 -6.12 0.38 -5.37
CA ILE A 164 -6.51 0.34 -6.78
C ILE A 164 -6.84 1.76 -7.28
N ILE A 165 -7.33 2.62 -6.38
CA ILE A 165 -7.74 3.98 -6.71
C ILE A 165 -7.14 4.97 -5.71
N ASN A 166 -6.45 5.99 -6.21
CA ASN A 166 -5.97 7.13 -5.44
C ASN A 166 -6.67 8.41 -5.92
N VAL A 167 -7.02 9.27 -4.97
CA VAL A 167 -7.58 10.59 -5.26
C VAL A 167 -6.67 11.63 -4.64
N GLY A 168 -6.22 12.58 -5.44
CA GLY A 168 -5.31 13.64 -5.02
C GLY A 168 -5.82 15.03 -5.36
N ILE A 169 -5.40 16.00 -4.55
CA ILE A 169 -5.56 17.44 -4.82
C ILE A 169 -4.19 18.07 -4.73
N GLY A 170 -3.88 18.97 -5.64
CA GLY A 170 -2.60 19.66 -5.63
C GLY A 170 -2.66 21.04 -6.27
N ALA A 171 -1.53 21.75 -6.13
CA ALA A 171 -1.34 23.05 -6.74
C ALA A 171 -0.11 23.04 -7.67
N ARG A 172 -0.14 23.90 -8.68
CA ARG A 172 0.97 24.15 -9.61
C ARG A 172 1.55 25.52 -9.31
N PHE A 173 2.84 25.56 -9.26
CA PHE A 173 3.64 26.77 -9.05
C PHE A 173 4.44 27.11 -10.28
#